data_83cb934fae0e5ee99ea0e1b38472cd21
#
_entry.id   83cb934fae0e5ee99ea0e1b38472cd21
#
_cell.length_a   1.000
_cell.length_b   1.000
_cell.length_c   1.000
_cell.angle_alpha   90.00
_cell.angle_beta   90.00
_cell.angle_gamma   90.00
#
_symmetry.space_group_name_H-M   'P 1'
#
loop_
_entity.id
_entity.type
_entity.pdbx_description
1 polymer ?
#
loop_
_entity_poly.entity_id
_entity_poly.type
_entity_poly.pdbx_seq_one_letter_code
_entity_poly.pdbx_strand_id
1 'polypeptide(L)'
;IPVVMVTALDQPSDRVRGLEAGADDFLTKPVNDLQLMTRVKSLVRLKTLTDELRMRAATARAISLEEGLDSNLGDEPGDILLVDGRASSQERITRALKPIAEVTSMSDPQAALFQAAESNFELVIVNANFEDYDPLRLCSQLRSLERTRFLPILLIAEQGDDDMVVRALDLGVTDYLIRPIDPNELIARSLTQ
;
A
#
# COMPACT_ATOMS: atom_id res chain seq x y z
N ILE A 1 -17.08 7.36 3.31
CA ILE A 1 -16.34 8.64 3.37
C ILE A 1 -15.03 8.35 4.07
N PRO A 2 -13.87 8.62 3.45
CA PRO A 2 -12.58 8.46 4.13
C PRO A 2 -12.47 9.33 5.39
N VAL A 3 -11.85 8.76 6.44
CA VAL A 3 -11.69 9.39 7.74
C VAL A 3 -10.20 9.46 8.09
N VAL A 4 -9.68 10.68 8.25
CA VAL A 4 -8.30 10.90 8.73
C VAL A 4 -8.35 11.38 10.18
N MET A 5 -7.72 10.63 11.07
CA MET A 5 -7.62 11.00 12.48
C MET A 5 -6.40 11.91 12.69
N VAL A 6 -6.62 13.07 13.34
CA VAL A 6 -5.53 13.98 13.72
C VAL A 6 -5.35 13.96 15.23
N THR A 7 -4.21 13.45 15.71
CA THR A 7 -3.97 13.19 17.13
C THR A 7 -2.66 13.80 17.63
N ALA A 8 -2.60 14.12 18.93
CA ALA A 8 -1.36 14.47 19.61
C ALA A 8 -0.62 13.24 20.16
N LEU A 9 -1.27 12.05 20.11
CA LEU A 9 -0.69 10.80 20.55
C LEU A 9 0.23 10.27 19.47
N ASP A 10 1.49 10.04 19.81
CA ASP A 10 2.55 9.60 18.90
C ASP A 10 2.98 8.14 19.12
N GLN A 11 2.38 7.48 20.14
CA GLN A 11 2.69 6.08 20.43
C GLN A 11 2.21 5.17 19.29
N PRO A 12 3.02 4.19 18.85
CA PRO A 12 2.63 3.24 17.81
C PRO A 12 1.31 2.51 18.11
N SER A 13 1.08 2.17 19.39
CA SER A 13 -0.17 1.54 19.85
C SER A 13 -1.41 2.38 19.64
N ASP A 14 -1.32 3.71 19.78
CA ASP A 14 -2.45 4.61 19.56
C ASP A 14 -2.82 4.73 18.09
N ARG A 15 -1.80 4.67 17.23
CA ARG A 15 -1.97 4.67 15.76
C ARG A 15 -2.72 3.42 15.29
N VAL A 16 -2.28 2.25 15.75
CA VAL A 16 -2.94 0.96 15.45
C VAL A 16 -4.39 0.98 15.92
N ARG A 17 -4.66 1.42 17.17
CA ARG A 17 -6.02 1.53 17.69
C ARG A 17 -6.91 2.46 16.88
N GLY A 18 -6.36 3.54 16.33
CA GLY A 18 -7.11 4.45 15.45
C GLY A 18 -7.53 3.78 14.14
N LEU A 19 -6.63 3.04 13.52
CA LEU A 19 -6.92 2.26 12.30
C LEU A 19 -7.91 1.13 12.58
N GLU A 20 -7.74 0.37 13.66
CA GLU A 20 -8.68 -0.67 14.11
C GLU A 20 -10.08 -0.12 14.43
N ALA A 21 -10.17 1.14 14.90
CA ALA A 21 -11.43 1.82 15.14
C ALA A 21 -12.13 2.29 13.85
N GLY A 22 -11.51 2.08 12.67
CA GLY A 22 -12.09 2.38 11.36
C GLY A 22 -11.65 3.71 10.75
N ALA A 23 -10.56 4.34 11.24
CA ALA A 23 -9.95 5.43 10.53
C ALA A 23 -9.15 4.89 9.33
N ASP A 24 -9.27 5.55 8.18
CA ASP A 24 -8.51 5.16 6.98
C ASP A 24 -7.05 5.61 7.07
N ASP A 25 -6.77 6.67 7.86
CA ASP A 25 -5.41 7.13 8.12
C ASP A 25 -5.33 7.99 9.39
N PHE A 26 -4.11 8.32 9.81
CA PHE A 26 -3.87 9.21 10.94
C PHE A 26 -2.72 10.18 10.65
N LEU A 27 -2.75 11.34 11.32
CA LEU A 27 -1.68 12.33 11.34
C LEU A 27 -1.39 12.74 12.78
N THR A 28 -0.10 12.82 13.14
CA THR A 28 0.34 13.34 14.44
C THR A 28 0.52 14.85 14.42
N LYS A 29 0.11 15.51 15.49
CA LYS A 29 0.39 16.94 15.69
C LYS A 29 1.86 17.15 16.11
N PRO A 30 2.53 18.19 15.62
CA PRO A 30 2.03 19.22 14.71
C PRO A 30 1.83 18.69 13.29
N VAL A 31 0.71 19.02 12.67
CA VAL A 31 0.37 18.56 11.32
C VAL A 31 1.15 19.39 10.31
N ASN A 32 1.88 18.72 9.44
CA ASN A 32 2.48 19.35 8.26
C ASN A 32 1.41 19.45 7.16
N ASP A 33 1.18 20.66 6.63
CA ASP A 33 0.17 20.93 5.60
C ASP A 33 0.37 20.05 4.36
N LEU A 34 1.63 19.80 3.99
CA LEU A 34 1.97 18.95 2.86
C LEU A 34 1.55 17.50 3.10
N GLN A 35 1.84 16.96 4.29
CA GLN A 35 1.42 15.62 4.67
C GLN A 35 -0.11 15.49 4.67
N LEU A 36 -0.81 16.47 5.26
CA LEU A 36 -2.27 16.50 5.27
C LEU A 36 -2.85 16.49 3.85
N MET A 37 -2.41 17.41 3.01
CA MET A 37 -2.92 17.53 1.64
C MET A 37 -2.64 16.28 0.81
N THR A 38 -1.49 15.67 1.00
CA THR A 38 -1.10 14.46 0.28
C THR A 38 -1.94 13.26 0.72
N ARG A 39 -2.17 13.11 2.03
CA ARG A 39 -3.05 12.05 2.57
C ARG A 39 -4.49 12.19 2.08
N VAL A 40 -5.02 13.41 2.13
CA VAL A 40 -6.37 13.68 1.63
C VAL A 40 -6.49 13.36 0.15
N LYS A 41 -5.52 13.77 -0.69
CA LYS A 41 -5.51 13.45 -2.12
C LYS A 41 -5.47 11.94 -2.37
N SER A 42 -4.63 11.20 -1.67
CA SER A 42 -4.51 9.75 -1.79
C SER A 42 -5.84 9.06 -1.44
N LEU A 43 -6.42 9.39 -0.30
CA LEU A 43 -7.68 8.80 0.16
C LEU A 43 -8.86 9.13 -0.75
N VAL A 44 -8.94 10.36 -1.26
CA VAL A 44 -9.99 10.75 -2.22
C VAL A 44 -9.84 9.95 -3.52
N ARG A 45 -8.61 9.79 -4.02
CA ARG A 45 -8.35 9.00 -5.22
C ARG A 45 -8.73 7.52 -5.03
N LEU A 46 -8.34 6.91 -3.92
CA LEU A 46 -8.72 5.54 -3.56
C LEU A 46 -10.25 5.39 -3.50
N LYS A 47 -10.92 6.32 -2.84
CA LYS A 47 -12.38 6.33 -2.74
C LYS A 47 -13.04 6.37 -4.11
N THR A 48 -12.57 7.26 -5.00
CA THR A 48 -13.10 7.37 -6.35
C THR A 48 -12.93 6.07 -7.13
N LEU A 49 -11.73 5.47 -7.09
CA LEU A 49 -11.45 4.20 -7.76
C LEU A 49 -12.30 3.05 -7.19
N THR A 50 -12.44 2.98 -5.89
CA THR A 50 -13.26 1.95 -5.22
C THR A 50 -14.73 2.10 -5.59
N ASP A 51 -15.25 3.33 -5.63
CA ASP A 51 -16.64 3.60 -6.03
C ASP A 51 -16.87 3.24 -7.50
N GLU A 52 -15.93 3.55 -8.39
CA GLU A 52 -16.01 3.13 -9.80
C GLU A 52 -16.03 1.60 -9.94
N LEU A 53 -15.15 0.88 -9.22
CA LEU A 53 -15.12 -0.58 -9.23
C LEU A 53 -16.41 -1.18 -8.68
N ARG A 54 -16.96 -0.62 -7.60
CA ARG A 54 -18.25 -1.04 -7.02
C ARG A 54 -19.41 -0.81 -8.00
N MET A 55 -19.41 0.32 -8.69
CA MET A 55 -20.43 0.60 -9.70
C MET A 55 -20.33 -0.38 -10.88
N ARG A 56 -19.12 -0.67 -11.36
CA ARG A 56 -18.88 -1.67 -12.41
C ARG A 56 -19.30 -3.07 -11.97
N ALA A 57 -18.94 -3.47 -10.74
CA ALA A 57 -19.33 -4.74 -10.17
C ALA A 57 -20.85 -4.86 -9.97
N ALA A 58 -21.52 -3.79 -9.55
CA ALA A 58 -22.99 -3.74 -9.45
C ALA A 58 -23.64 -3.89 -10.82
N THR A 59 -23.09 -3.23 -11.86
CA THR A 59 -23.58 -3.35 -13.24
C THR A 59 -23.32 -4.76 -13.78
N ALA A 60 -22.15 -5.33 -13.55
CA ALA A 60 -21.81 -6.70 -13.93
C ALA A 60 -22.71 -7.72 -13.23
N ARG A 61 -22.99 -7.54 -11.92
CA ARG A 61 -23.95 -8.39 -11.17
C ARG A 61 -25.37 -8.26 -11.70
N ALA A 62 -25.81 -7.09 -12.10
CA ALA A 62 -27.11 -6.90 -12.72
C ALA A 62 -27.23 -7.64 -14.08
N ILE A 63 -26.11 -7.82 -14.78
CA ILE A 63 -26.02 -8.58 -16.04
C ILE A 63 -25.84 -10.07 -15.76
N SER A 64 -25.12 -10.44 -14.68
CA SER A 64 -24.78 -11.85 -14.33
C SER A 64 -25.80 -12.56 -13.46
N LEU A 65 -26.94 -11.95 -13.14
CA LEU A 65 -28.04 -12.61 -12.42
C LEU A 65 -28.69 -13.75 -13.20
N GLU A 66 -28.25 -14.00 -14.43
CA GLU A 66 -28.65 -15.16 -15.24
C GLU A 66 -27.63 -16.31 -15.24
N GLU A 67 -26.40 -16.13 -14.73
CA GLU A 67 -25.39 -17.20 -14.67
C GLU A 67 -24.80 -17.25 -13.26
N GLY A 68 -25.21 -18.27 -12.50
CA GLY A 68 -24.71 -18.52 -11.15
C GLY A 68 -23.20 -18.79 -11.13
N LEU A 69 -22.43 -17.77 -10.80
CA LEU A 69 -21.01 -17.89 -10.43
C LEU A 69 -20.86 -17.45 -8.98
N ASP A 70 -20.73 -18.45 -8.11
CA ASP A 70 -20.31 -18.28 -6.73
C ASP A 70 -18.97 -17.51 -6.69
N SER A 71 -19.02 -16.29 -6.19
CA SER A 71 -17.81 -15.59 -5.78
C SER A 71 -17.36 -16.13 -4.42
N ASN A 72 -16.54 -17.17 -4.43
CA ASN A 72 -15.70 -17.51 -3.30
C ASN A 72 -14.70 -16.34 -3.10
N LEU A 73 -15.05 -15.42 -2.25
CA LEU A 73 -14.08 -14.55 -1.56
C LEU A 73 -13.47 -15.42 -0.46
N GLY A 74 -12.44 -16.18 -0.83
CA GLY A 74 -11.74 -17.09 0.07
C GLY A 74 -10.92 -16.34 1.10
N ASP A 75 -10.88 -16.89 2.29
CA ASP A 75 -9.97 -16.63 3.42
C ASP A 75 -8.51 -17.09 3.08
N GLU A 76 -8.02 -16.86 1.87
CA GLU A 76 -6.63 -17.16 1.55
C GLU A 76 -5.77 -15.94 1.93
N PRO A 77 -4.61 -16.18 2.58
CA PRO A 77 -3.68 -15.10 2.89
C PRO A 77 -3.27 -14.39 1.59
N GLY A 78 -3.37 -13.06 1.59
CA GLY A 78 -3.04 -12.26 0.41
C GLY A 78 -1.58 -12.41 -0.01
N ASP A 79 -1.29 -12.30 -1.30
CA ASP A 79 0.07 -12.37 -1.84
C ASP A 79 0.70 -10.97 -1.90
N ILE A 80 1.80 -10.77 -1.16
CA ILE A 80 2.55 -9.51 -1.10
C ILE A 80 3.90 -9.64 -1.82
N LEU A 81 4.19 -8.72 -2.74
CA LEU A 81 5.53 -8.57 -3.32
C LEU A 81 6.32 -7.53 -2.53
N LEU A 82 7.42 -7.95 -1.90
CA LEU A 82 8.37 -7.07 -1.22
C LEU A 82 9.59 -6.82 -2.10
N VAL A 83 9.85 -5.56 -2.44
CA VAL A 83 11.03 -5.14 -3.22
C VAL A 83 11.96 -4.34 -2.31
N ASP A 84 13.06 -4.95 -1.90
CA ASP A 84 14.01 -4.37 -0.93
C ASP A 84 15.43 -4.87 -1.25
N GLY A 85 16.37 -3.97 -1.45
CA GLY A 85 17.77 -4.31 -1.74
C GLY A 85 18.56 -4.91 -0.56
N ARG A 86 17.99 -4.89 0.65
CA ARG A 86 18.68 -5.31 1.89
C ARG A 86 18.08 -6.59 2.46
N ALA A 87 18.83 -7.69 2.44
CA ALA A 87 18.39 -8.99 2.94
C ALA A 87 17.88 -8.95 4.40
N SER A 88 18.59 -8.23 5.29
CA SER A 88 18.19 -8.09 6.70
C SER A 88 16.87 -7.33 6.89
N SER A 89 16.54 -6.42 5.99
CA SER A 89 15.28 -5.69 5.98
C SER A 89 14.16 -6.58 5.44
N GLN A 90 14.42 -7.32 4.35
CA GLN A 90 13.49 -8.32 3.79
C GLN A 90 13.06 -9.32 4.86
N GLU A 91 14.02 -9.91 5.59
CA GLU A 91 13.71 -10.89 6.65
C GLU A 91 12.81 -10.32 7.75
N ARG A 92 13.07 -9.08 8.19
CA ARG A 92 12.25 -8.43 9.24
C ARG A 92 10.84 -8.15 8.76
N ILE A 93 10.68 -7.61 7.56
CA ILE A 93 9.39 -7.26 6.97
C ILE A 93 8.59 -8.54 6.69
N THR A 94 9.21 -9.53 6.05
CA THR A 94 8.57 -10.84 5.79
C THR A 94 8.11 -11.51 7.08
N ARG A 95 8.94 -11.49 8.13
CA ARG A 95 8.56 -12.05 9.43
C ARG A 95 7.37 -11.32 10.06
N ALA A 96 7.31 -10.00 9.93
CA ALA A 96 6.21 -9.20 10.46
C ALA A 96 4.89 -9.46 9.72
N LEU A 97 4.93 -9.66 8.39
CA LEU A 97 3.75 -9.89 7.56
C LEU A 97 3.29 -11.35 7.50
N LYS A 98 4.13 -12.30 7.91
CA LYS A 98 3.81 -13.74 7.87
C LYS A 98 2.45 -14.13 8.49
N PRO A 99 1.96 -13.47 9.55
CA PRO A 99 0.65 -13.81 10.12
C PRO A 99 -0.54 -13.47 9.21
N ILE A 100 -0.37 -12.58 8.22
CA ILE A 100 -1.47 -12.04 7.41
C ILE A 100 -1.33 -12.31 5.91
N ALA A 101 -0.13 -12.62 5.41
CA ALA A 101 0.12 -12.76 3.98
C ALA A 101 1.29 -13.68 3.66
N GLU A 102 1.28 -14.24 2.44
CA GLU A 102 2.49 -14.78 1.83
C GLU A 102 3.32 -13.68 1.21
N VAL A 103 4.63 -13.65 1.48
CA VAL A 103 5.53 -12.58 1.04
C VAL A 103 6.59 -13.13 0.10
N THR A 104 6.51 -12.70 -1.15
CA THR A 104 7.58 -12.91 -2.14
C THR A 104 8.55 -11.75 -2.07
N SER A 105 9.79 -12.00 -1.63
CA SER A 105 10.83 -10.98 -1.48
C SER A 105 11.79 -10.98 -2.65
N MET A 106 12.05 -9.82 -3.22
CA MET A 106 12.96 -9.63 -4.34
C MET A 106 13.90 -8.44 -4.09
N SER A 107 15.19 -8.59 -4.45
CA SER A 107 16.19 -7.53 -4.35
C SER A 107 16.39 -6.76 -5.65
N ASP A 108 16.05 -7.36 -6.78
CA ASP A 108 16.16 -6.73 -8.10
C ASP A 108 14.83 -6.08 -8.51
N PRO A 109 14.77 -4.74 -8.64
CA PRO A 109 13.55 -4.04 -9.05
C PRO A 109 13.04 -4.40 -10.45
N GLN A 110 13.95 -4.77 -11.37
CA GLN A 110 13.55 -5.15 -12.73
C GLN A 110 12.87 -6.53 -12.73
N ALA A 111 13.45 -7.49 -12.02
CA ALA A 111 12.84 -8.81 -11.84
C ALA A 111 11.51 -8.69 -11.09
N ALA A 112 11.43 -7.82 -10.09
CA ALA A 112 10.19 -7.55 -9.34
C ALA A 112 9.08 -6.97 -10.22
N LEU A 113 9.42 -6.06 -11.16
CA LEU A 113 8.46 -5.54 -12.13
C LEU A 113 7.87 -6.64 -13.02
N PHE A 114 8.72 -7.54 -13.51
CA PHE A 114 8.29 -8.71 -14.30
C PHE A 114 7.38 -9.61 -13.48
N GLN A 115 7.79 -9.95 -12.26
CA GLN A 115 7.02 -10.82 -11.38
C GLN A 115 5.65 -10.20 -11.06
N ALA A 116 5.59 -8.89 -10.79
CA ALA A 116 4.33 -8.19 -10.56
C ALA A 116 3.39 -8.22 -11.78
N ALA A 117 3.96 -8.23 -12.99
CA ALA A 117 3.17 -8.31 -14.22
C ALA A 117 2.64 -9.74 -14.53
N GLU A 118 3.31 -10.77 -14.05
CA GLU A 118 2.97 -12.17 -14.35
C GLU A 118 2.12 -12.83 -13.26
N SER A 119 2.23 -12.37 -12.02
CA SER A 119 1.53 -12.93 -10.86
C SER A 119 0.45 -12.01 -10.32
N ASN A 120 -0.49 -12.56 -9.53
CA ASN A 120 -1.58 -11.80 -8.93
C ASN A 120 -1.20 -11.42 -7.49
N PHE A 121 -0.45 -10.35 -7.32
CA PHE A 121 -0.20 -9.78 -6.01
C PHE A 121 -1.35 -8.84 -5.62
N GLU A 122 -1.63 -8.75 -4.33
CA GLU A 122 -2.61 -7.82 -3.77
C GLU A 122 -1.97 -6.52 -3.30
N LEU A 123 -0.66 -6.56 -2.99
CA LEU A 123 0.10 -5.40 -2.53
C LEU A 123 1.57 -5.51 -3.00
N VAL A 124 2.15 -4.38 -3.40
CA VAL A 124 3.60 -4.25 -3.57
C VAL A 124 4.15 -3.33 -2.49
N ILE A 125 5.13 -3.82 -1.73
CA ILE A 125 5.89 -3.01 -0.77
C ILE A 125 7.24 -2.68 -1.40
N VAL A 126 7.54 -1.40 -1.57
CA VAL A 126 8.79 -0.92 -2.15
C VAL A 126 9.61 -0.23 -1.07
N ASN A 127 10.80 -0.74 -0.77
CA ASN A 127 11.74 -0.01 0.06
C ASN A 127 12.41 1.10 -0.77
N ALA A 128 12.41 2.33 -0.27
CA ALA A 128 13.02 3.46 -0.96
C ALA A 128 14.56 3.42 -0.99
N ASN A 129 15.18 2.61 -0.15
CA ASN A 129 16.63 2.59 0.04
C ASN A 129 17.32 1.55 -0.84
N PHE A 130 17.52 1.89 -2.11
CA PHE A 130 18.40 1.19 -3.05
C PHE A 130 19.67 2.01 -3.27
N GLU A 131 20.83 1.36 -3.41
CA GLU A 131 22.11 2.04 -3.64
C GLU A 131 22.21 2.62 -5.05
N ASP A 132 21.79 1.87 -6.07
CA ASP A 132 21.97 2.22 -7.49
C ASP A 132 20.66 2.27 -8.28
N TYR A 133 19.51 2.40 -7.60
CA TYR A 133 18.23 2.42 -8.29
C TYR A 133 17.25 3.41 -7.65
N ASP A 134 16.59 4.21 -8.50
CA ASP A 134 15.53 5.12 -8.06
C ASP A 134 14.21 4.34 -7.84
N PRO A 135 13.74 4.21 -6.59
CA PRO A 135 12.50 3.49 -6.27
C PRO A 135 11.26 4.11 -6.93
N LEU A 136 11.27 5.42 -7.21
CA LEU A 136 10.17 6.09 -7.91
C LEU A 136 10.03 5.63 -9.35
N ARG A 137 11.13 5.19 -9.97
CA ARG A 137 11.10 4.60 -11.30
C ARG A 137 10.30 3.29 -11.31
N LEU A 138 10.50 2.41 -10.31
CA LEU A 138 9.71 1.19 -10.18
C LEU A 138 8.23 1.51 -9.99
N CYS A 139 7.89 2.44 -9.09
CA CYS A 139 6.52 2.87 -8.84
C CYS A 139 5.85 3.39 -10.13
N SER A 140 6.57 4.23 -10.90
CA SER A 140 6.09 4.74 -12.19
C SER A 140 5.88 3.64 -13.22
N GLN A 141 6.79 2.68 -13.31
CA GLN A 141 6.68 1.54 -14.23
C GLN A 141 5.48 0.64 -13.86
N LEU A 142 5.28 0.33 -12.57
CA LEU A 142 4.10 -0.40 -12.09
C LEU A 142 2.80 0.31 -12.47
N ARG A 143 2.75 1.64 -12.39
CA ARG A 143 1.56 2.43 -12.79
C ARG A 143 1.34 2.50 -14.30
N SER A 144 2.38 2.30 -15.09
CA SER A 144 2.32 2.33 -16.56
C SER A 144 1.83 1.03 -17.17
N LEU A 145 1.96 -0.10 -16.48
CA LEU A 145 1.51 -1.40 -16.96
C LEU A 145 0.01 -1.61 -16.67
N GLU A 146 -0.72 -2.14 -17.64
CA GLU A 146 -2.18 -2.34 -17.52
C GLU A 146 -2.54 -3.27 -16.35
N ARG A 147 -1.78 -4.34 -16.13
CA ARG A 147 -2.04 -5.32 -15.07
C ARG A 147 -1.76 -4.80 -13.66
N THR A 148 -0.79 -3.91 -13.49
CA THR A 148 -0.33 -3.45 -12.17
C THR A 148 -0.69 -2.00 -11.86
N ARG A 149 -1.32 -1.28 -12.80
CA ARG A 149 -1.63 0.14 -12.62
C ARG A 149 -2.54 0.46 -11.43
N PHE A 150 -3.35 -0.51 -11.00
CA PHE A 150 -4.25 -0.38 -9.85
C PHE A 150 -3.77 -1.15 -8.60
N LEU A 151 -2.70 -1.93 -8.73
CA LEU A 151 -2.12 -2.68 -7.64
C LEU A 151 -1.66 -1.71 -6.54
N PRO A 152 -2.09 -1.87 -5.28
CA PRO A 152 -1.64 -1.03 -4.19
C PRO A 152 -0.12 -1.05 -4.05
N ILE A 153 0.48 0.12 -3.78
CA ILE A 153 1.92 0.26 -3.54
C ILE A 153 2.11 0.95 -2.20
N LEU A 154 2.80 0.29 -1.27
CA LEU A 154 3.23 0.83 0.01
C LEU A 154 4.73 1.14 -0.07
N LEU A 155 5.11 2.42 0.06
CA LEU A 155 6.51 2.85 0.06
C LEU A 155 7.06 2.86 1.47
N ILE A 156 8.26 2.30 1.67
CA ILE A 156 9.01 2.43 2.92
C ILE A 156 10.15 3.42 2.69
N ALA A 157 10.07 4.59 3.31
CA ALA A 157 11.05 5.68 3.18
C ALA A 157 11.87 5.87 4.46
N GLU A 158 13.02 6.53 4.36
CA GLU A 158 13.83 6.93 5.51
C GLU A 158 13.30 8.24 6.10
N GLN A 159 13.67 8.50 7.34
CA GLN A 159 13.33 9.77 7.99
C GLN A 159 14.03 10.94 7.28
N GLY A 160 13.26 11.97 6.90
CA GLY A 160 13.76 13.13 6.18
C GLY A 160 13.58 13.07 4.65
N ASP A 161 13.05 11.96 4.10
CA ASP A 161 12.79 11.80 2.67
C ASP A 161 11.42 12.37 2.23
N ASP A 162 10.96 13.44 2.88
CA ASP A 162 9.62 14.01 2.65
C ASP A 162 9.38 14.35 1.17
N ASP A 163 10.36 14.92 0.48
CA ASP A 163 10.26 15.26 -0.95
C ASP A 163 10.08 14.02 -1.83
N MET A 164 10.74 12.92 -1.49
CA MET A 164 10.59 11.64 -2.20
C MET A 164 9.18 11.06 -1.97
N VAL A 165 8.70 11.09 -0.73
CA VAL A 165 7.36 10.63 -0.38
C VAL A 165 6.30 11.40 -1.16
N VAL A 166 6.42 12.72 -1.23
CA VAL A 166 5.48 13.56 -2.02
C VAL A 166 5.47 13.17 -3.49
N ARG A 167 6.65 13.04 -4.10
CA ARG A 167 6.75 12.61 -5.50
C ARG A 167 6.19 11.19 -5.73
N ALA A 168 6.43 10.27 -4.78
CA ALA A 168 5.87 8.92 -4.83
C ALA A 168 4.35 8.93 -4.87
N LEU A 169 3.73 9.71 -4.00
CA LEU A 169 2.28 9.85 -3.92
C LEU A 169 1.70 10.52 -5.18
N ASP A 170 2.37 11.51 -5.75
CA ASP A 170 1.99 12.11 -7.04
C ASP A 170 2.09 11.11 -8.21
N LEU A 171 3.03 10.17 -8.15
CA LEU A 171 3.15 9.05 -9.10
C LEU A 171 2.08 7.95 -8.87
N GLY A 172 1.31 8.03 -7.80
CA GLY A 172 0.23 7.11 -7.51
C GLY A 172 0.58 5.97 -6.54
N VAL A 173 1.65 6.09 -5.77
CA VAL A 173 1.87 5.25 -4.59
C VAL A 173 0.68 5.42 -3.65
N THR A 174 0.17 4.32 -3.11
CA THR A 174 -1.07 4.31 -2.35
C THR A 174 -0.87 4.84 -0.94
N ASP A 175 0.19 4.40 -0.29
CA ASP A 175 0.55 4.82 1.07
C ASP A 175 2.06 4.69 1.31
N TYR A 176 2.54 5.18 2.45
CA TYR A 176 3.95 5.10 2.83
C TYR A 176 4.13 4.88 4.33
N LEU A 177 5.30 4.35 4.69
CA LEU A 177 5.81 4.22 6.05
C LEU A 177 7.17 4.90 6.15
N ILE A 178 7.43 5.54 7.28
CA ILE A 178 8.74 6.13 7.59
C ILE A 178 9.47 5.24 8.60
N ARG A 179 10.74 4.99 8.36
CA ARG A 179 11.59 4.26 9.33
C ARG A 179 11.84 5.08 10.59
N PRO A 180 11.93 4.44 11.77
CA PRO A 180 11.85 3.01 12.02
C PRO A 180 10.44 2.45 11.89
N ILE A 181 10.30 1.29 11.25
CA ILE A 181 9.00 0.65 11.00
C ILE A 181 8.53 -0.07 12.27
N ASP A 182 7.35 0.27 12.75
CA ASP A 182 6.62 -0.54 13.73
C ASP A 182 5.93 -1.72 13.02
N PRO A 183 6.12 -2.98 13.49
CA PRO A 183 5.51 -4.15 12.86
C PRO A 183 3.97 -4.07 12.81
N ASN A 184 3.33 -3.53 13.86
CA ASN A 184 1.87 -3.45 13.91
C ASN A 184 1.36 -2.37 12.93
N GLU A 185 2.07 -1.25 12.79
CA GLU A 185 1.73 -0.23 11.78
C GLU A 185 1.87 -0.79 10.37
N LEU A 186 2.94 -1.56 10.09
CA LEU A 186 3.13 -2.23 8.82
C LEU A 186 1.95 -3.18 8.50
N ILE A 187 1.58 -4.04 9.45
CA ILE A 187 0.44 -4.95 9.32
C ILE A 187 -0.85 -4.18 9.05
N ALA A 188 -1.17 -3.19 9.89
CA ALA A 188 -2.40 -2.43 9.76
C ALA A 188 -2.50 -1.73 8.40
N ARG A 189 -1.42 -1.12 7.92
CA ARG A 189 -1.41 -0.47 6.60
C ARG A 189 -1.46 -1.46 5.45
N SER A 190 -0.87 -2.65 5.58
CA SER A 190 -0.97 -3.70 4.56
C SER A 190 -2.37 -4.25 4.41
N LEU A 191 -3.15 -4.33 5.50
CA LEU A 191 -4.54 -4.79 5.48
C LEU A 191 -5.55 -3.75 4.97
N THR A 192 -5.18 -2.47 4.94
CA THR A 192 -6.07 -1.37 4.51
C THR A 192 -5.93 -0.98 3.04
N GLN A 193 -5.12 -1.69 2.25
CA GLN A 193 -4.86 -1.42 0.84
C GLN A 193 -5.77 -2.18 -0.16
#